data_994d96f2aa6d64ef42308299d25af406
#
_entry.id   994d96f2aa6d64ef42308299d25af406
#
_cell.length_a   1.000
_cell.length_b   1.000
_cell.length_c   1.000
_cell.angle_alpha   90.00
_cell.angle_beta   90.00
_cell.angle_gamma   90.00
#
_symmetry.space_group_name_H-M   'P 1'
#
loop_
_entity.id
_entity.type
_entity.pdbx_description
1 polymer ?
#
loop_
_entity_poly.entity_id
_entity_poly.type
_entity_poly.pdbx_seq_one_letter_code
_entity_poly.pdbx_strand_id
1 'polypeptide(L)'
;HNHKVAIYGTAGTYPDSPAARDYLSNAAALLPKDSTCLGTFICQGRVHSFHIGKRSEHAEKVHPMTPERLARLREAEKHPNEEDFQKAAAWALEMVEKAGC
;
A
#
# COMPACT_ATOMS: atom_id res chain seq x y z
N HIS A 1 9.15 7.80 25.51
CA HIS A 1 9.21 8.97 24.61
C HIS A 1 8.11 8.90 23.56
N ASN A 2 7.48 10.02 23.28
CA ASN A 2 6.46 10.13 22.27
C ASN A 2 7.13 10.26 20.90
N HIS A 3 7.07 9.19 20.09
CA HIS A 3 7.58 9.20 18.73
C HIS A 3 6.50 9.61 17.76
N LYS A 4 6.88 10.43 16.80
CA LYS A 4 6.01 10.83 15.70
C LYS A 4 6.34 9.94 14.50
N VAL A 5 5.34 9.25 13.99
CA VAL A 5 5.51 8.21 12.96
C VAL A 5 4.57 8.47 11.81
N ALA A 6 5.03 8.23 10.60
CA ALA A 6 4.19 8.20 9.42
C ALA A 6 4.40 6.86 8.72
N ILE A 7 3.35 6.31 8.15
CA ILE A 7 3.38 4.97 7.55
C ILE A 7 3.15 5.10 6.06
N TYR A 8 4.01 4.47 5.26
CA TYR A 8 3.80 4.41 3.83
C TYR A 8 4.01 2.97 3.35
N GLY A 9 3.43 2.67 2.20
CA GLY A 9 3.60 1.34 1.63
C GLY A 9 3.09 1.24 0.21
N THR A 10 3.32 0.09 -0.38
CA THR A 10 2.78 -0.26 -1.69
C THR A 10 2.01 -1.58 -1.58
N ALA A 11 1.03 -1.75 -2.45
CA ALA A 11 0.24 -2.97 -2.49
C ALA A 11 -0.27 -3.19 -3.91
N GLY A 12 -0.59 -4.44 -4.25
CA GLY A 12 -1.18 -4.76 -5.55
C GLY A 12 -2.62 -4.30 -5.69
N THR A 13 -3.28 -3.99 -4.58
CA THR A 13 -4.66 -3.51 -4.56
C THR A 13 -4.74 -2.01 -4.83
N TYR A 14 -5.93 -1.52 -5.21
CA TYR A 14 -6.12 -0.10 -5.43
C TYR A 14 -5.97 0.70 -4.13
N PRO A 15 -5.34 1.90 -4.18
CA PRO A 15 -5.06 2.67 -2.96
C PRO A 15 -6.30 3.11 -2.18
N ASP A 16 -7.43 3.27 -2.86
CA ASP A 16 -8.68 3.70 -2.26
C ASP A 16 -9.60 2.53 -1.88
N SER A 17 -9.09 1.30 -1.98
CA SER A 17 -9.88 0.11 -1.67
C SER A 17 -10.00 -0.13 -0.17
N PRO A 18 -11.05 -0.88 0.26
CA PRO A 18 -11.13 -1.30 1.67
C PRO A 18 -9.92 -2.12 2.12
N ALA A 19 -9.36 -2.96 1.24
CA ALA A 19 -8.18 -3.76 1.55
C ALA A 19 -6.97 -2.86 1.87
N ALA A 20 -6.76 -1.80 1.08
CA ALA A 20 -5.67 -0.87 1.32
C ALA A 20 -5.84 -0.15 2.67
N ARG A 21 -7.07 0.27 2.98
CA ARG A 21 -7.37 0.90 4.27
C ARG A 21 -7.10 -0.06 5.43
N ASP A 22 -7.45 -1.32 5.28
CA ASP A 22 -7.20 -2.34 6.31
C ASP A 22 -5.70 -2.55 6.52
N TYR A 23 -4.91 -2.59 5.45
CA TYR A 23 -3.45 -2.71 5.57
C TYR A 23 -2.85 -1.57 6.39
N LEU A 24 -3.27 -0.33 6.09
CA LEU A 24 -2.79 0.84 6.80
C LEU A 24 -3.25 0.86 8.26
N SER A 25 -4.51 0.52 8.49
CA SER A 25 -5.08 0.47 9.83
C SER A 25 -4.39 -0.60 10.69
N ASN A 26 -4.14 -1.77 10.12
CA ASN A 26 -3.46 -2.85 10.82
C ASN A 26 -2.01 -2.48 11.14
N ALA A 27 -1.32 -1.81 10.21
CA ALA A 27 0.03 -1.34 10.44
C ALA A 27 0.07 -0.30 11.57
N ALA A 28 -0.87 0.64 11.58
CA ALA A 28 -0.95 1.65 12.62
C ALA A 28 -1.23 1.03 13.99
N ALA A 29 -2.03 -0.04 14.03
CA ALA A 29 -2.36 -0.72 15.28
C ALA A 29 -1.14 -1.42 15.91
N LEU A 30 -0.08 -1.68 15.13
CA LEU A 30 1.14 -2.29 15.63
C LEU A 30 2.10 -1.29 16.27
N LEU A 31 1.83 0.01 16.15
CA LEU A 31 2.71 1.02 16.73
C LEU A 31 2.64 0.99 18.26
N PRO A 32 3.78 1.29 18.95
CA PRO A 32 3.77 1.42 20.40
C PRO A 32 2.80 2.50 20.87
N LYS A 33 2.31 2.35 22.09
CA LYS A 33 1.33 3.28 22.67
C LYS A 33 1.85 4.71 22.82
N ASP A 34 3.15 4.86 22.94
CA ASP A 34 3.80 6.17 23.09
C ASP A 34 4.13 6.81 21.73
N SER A 35 3.56 6.28 20.66
CA SER A 35 3.75 6.78 19.30
C SER A 35 2.51 7.52 18.83
N THR A 36 2.72 8.56 18.03
CA THR A 36 1.65 9.30 17.36
C THR A 36 1.78 9.07 15.86
N CYS A 37 0.73 8.55 15.23
CA CYS A 37 0.70 8.38 13.79
C CYS A 37 0.23 9.68 13.15
N LEU A 38 1.12 10.33 12.40
CA LEU A 38 0.84 11.61 11.75
C LEU A 38 0.01 11.45 10.47
N GLY A 39 0.15 10.33 9.80
CA GLY A 39 -0.59 10.06 8.58
C GLY A 39 -0.10 8.79 7.91
N THR A 40 -0.80 8.43 6.85
CA THR A 40 -0.50 7.23 6.07
C THR A 40 -0.54 7.54 4.59
N PHE A 41 0.20 6.76 3.80
CA PHE A 41 0.21 6.87 2.34
C PHE A 41 0.36 5.47 1.75
N ILE A 42 -0.41 5.19 0.71
CA ILE A 42 -0.28 3.94 -0.02
C ILE A 42 -0.44 4.21 -1.52
N CYS A 43 0.33 3.52 -2.33
CA CYS A 43 0.12 3.50 -3.78
C CYS A 43 0.20 2.05 -4.26
N GLN A 44 -0.25 1.81 -5.48
CA GLN A 44 -0.11 0.48 -6.05
C GLN A 44 1.37 0.20 -6.34
N GLY A 45 1.74 -1.06 -6.23
CA GLY A 45 3.04 -1.55 -6.61
C GLY A 45 2.89 -2.83 -7.40
N ARG A 46 3.89 -3.11 -8.24
CA ARG A 46 3.89 -4.31 -9.06
C ARG A 46 3.88 -5.57 -8.20
N VAL A 47 2.95 -6.47 -8.51
CA VAL A 47 2.97 -7.81 -7.95
C VAL A 47 3.95 -8.64 -8.77
N HIS A 48 4.77 -9.45 -8.12
CA HIS A 48 5.78 -10.24 -8.80
C HIS A 48 5.11 -11.12 -9.87
N SER A 49 5.60 -11.06 -11.10
CA SER A 49 4.98 -11.75 -12.24
C SER A 49 4.90 -13.27 -12.07
N PHE A 50 5.81 -13.85 -11.30
CA PHE A 50 5.79 -15.27 -10.97
C PHE A 50 4.45 -15.67 -10.33
N HIS A 51 3.92 -14.85 -9.46
CA HIS A 51 2.64 -15.14 -8.79
C HIS A 51 1.44 -15.05 -9.72
N ILE A 52 1.58 -14.35 -10.83
CA ILE A 52 0.52 -14.23 -11.83
C ILE A 52 0.56 -15.41 -12.81
N GLY A 53 1.77 -15.76 -13.28
CA GLY A 53 1.94 -16.73 -14.33
C GLY A 53 1.99 -18.20 -13.89
N LYS A 54 2.44 -18.45 -12.67
CA LYS A 54 2.66 -19.83 -12.17
C LYS A 54 1.87 -20.07 -10.89
N ARG A 55 0.55 -20.13 -11.05
CA ARG A 55 -0.34 -20.37 -9.90
C ARG A 55 -0.52 -21.88 -9.70
N SER A 56 -0.50 -22.31 -8.45
CA SER A 56 -0.83 -23.68 -8.10
C SER A 56 -2.34 -23.90 -8.23
N GLU A 57 -2.74 -25.15 -8.38
CA GLU A 57 -4.16 -25.51 -8.41
C GLU A 57 -4.88 -25.07 -7.15
N HIS A 58 -4.22 -25.20 -6.00
CA HIS A 58 -4.78 -24.75 -4.72
C HIS A 58 -5.00 -23.24 -4.71
N ALA A 59 -4.00 -22.46 -5.19
CA ALA A 59 -4.12 -21.00 -5.23
C ALA A 59 -5.28 -20.57 -6.14
N GLU A 60 -5.51 -21.27 -7.24
CA GLU A 60 -6.59 -20.95 -8.15
C GLU A 60 -7.96 -21.22 -7.52
N LYS A 61 -8.07 -22.23 -6.66
CA LYS A 61 -9.31 -22.53 -5.94
C LYS A 61 -9.60 -21.49 -4.86
N VAL A 62 -8.57 -21.08 -4.13
CA VAL A 62 -8.72 -20.14 -2.99
C VAL A 62 -8.85 -18.70 -3.49
N HIS A 63 -8.05 -18.36 -4.49
CA HIS A 63 -8.01 -17.01 -5.07
C HIS A 63 -8.08 -17.11 -6.60
N PRO A 64 -9.27 -17.39 -7.16
CA PRO A 64 -9.40 -17.55 -8.59
C PRO A 64 -9.04 -16.25 -9.34
N MET A 65 -8.45 -16.40 -10.52
CA MET A 65 -8.11 -15.27 -11.37
C MET A 65 -9.34 -14.81 -12.14
N THR A 66 -10.06 -13.85 -11.57
CA THR A 66 -11.21 -13.24 -12.21
C THR A 66 -10.78 -12.10 -13.15
N PRO A 67 -11.65 -11.67 -14.09
CA PRO A 67 -11.33 -10.51 -14.92
C PRO A 67 -11.01 -9.26 -14.11
N GLU A 68 -11.72 -9.04 -13.01
CA GLU A 68 -11.49 -7.90 -12.11
C GLU A 68 -10.13 -7.99 -11.43
N ARG A 69 -9.78 -9.16 -10.99
CA ARG A 69 -8.49 -9.40 -10.35
C ARG A 69 -7.33 -9.21 -11.34
N LEU A 70 -7.50 -9.72 -12.56
CA LEU A 70 -6.50 -9.57 -13.61
C LEU A 70 -6.32 -8.11 -13.99
N ALA A 71 -7.41 -7.36 -14.13
CA ALA A 71 -7.37 -5.93 -14.43
C ALA A 71 -6.60 -5.16 -13.33
N ARG A 72 -6.86 -5.50 -12.06
CA ARG A 72 -6.18 -4.87 -10.93
C ARG A 72 -4.67 -5.18 -10.97
N LEU A 73 -4.29 -6.41 -11.24
CA LEU A 73 -2.89 -6.80 -11.31
C LEU A 73 -2.17 -6.13 -12.47
N ARG A 74 -2.85 -5.98 -13.61
CA ARG A 74 -2.29 -5.27 -14.77
C ARG A 74 -2.11 -3.79 -14.48
N GLU A 75 -3.06 -3.18 -13.78
CA GLU A 75 -2.90 -1.80 -13.34
C GLU A 75 -1.74 -1.66 -12.37
N ALA A 76 -1.58 -2.61 -11.46
CA ALA A 76 -0.49 -2.60 -10.49
C ALA A 76 0.90 -2.66 -11.17
N GLU A 77 1.01 -3.28 -12.35
CA GLU A 77 2.26 -3.33 -13.10
C GLU A 77 2.76 -1.95 -13.55
N LYS A 78 1.85 -0.98 -13.64
CA LYS A 78 2.17 0.40 -14.03
C LYS A 78 2.64 1.24 -12.84
N HIS A 79 2.62 0.67 -11.63
CA HIS A 79 2.90 1.40 -10.40
C HIS A 79 4.06 0.76 -9.63
N PRO A 80 4.80 1.54 -8.83
CA PRO A 80 4.64 2.99 -8.77
C PRO A 80 5.16 3.66 -10.05
N ASN A 81 4.60 4.82 -10.36
CA ASN A 81 5.02 5.63 -11.50
C ASN A 81 5.42 7.03 -11.05
N GLU A 82 5.77 7.91 -11.99
CA GLU A 82 6.21 9.26 -11.66
C GLU A 82 5.17 10.04 -10.86
N GLU A 83 3.90 9.92 -11.21
CA GLU A 83 2.83 10.56 -10.47
C GLU A 83 2.76 10.07 -9.03
N ASP A 84 2.94 8.77 -8.82
CA ASP A 84 2.98 8.19 -7.48
C ASP A 84 4.15 8.75 -6.67
N PHE A 85 5.32 8.89 -7.30
CA PHE A 85 6.49 9.45 -6.63
C PHE A 85 6.27 10.91 -6.24
N GLN A 86 5.63 11.70 -7.11
CA GLN A 86 5.31 13.09 -6.82
C GLN A 86 4.33 13.20 -5.65
N LYS A 87 3.31 12.35 -5.62
CA LYS A 87 2.35 12.33 -4.52
C LYS A 87 3.01 11.91 -3.21
N ALA A 88 3.89 10.91 -3.27
CA ALA A 88 4.63 10.47 -2.09
C ALA A 88 5.53 11.56 -1.54
N ALA A 89 6.22 12.29 -2.42
CA ALA A 89 7.09 13.39 -2.00
C ALA A 89 6.29 14.52 -1.34
N ALA A 90 5.16 14.89 -1.91
CA ALA A 90 4.29 15.92 -1.34
C ALA A 90 3.76 15.47 0.04
N TRP A 91 3.34 14.23 0.14
CA TRP A 91 2.87 13.68 1.40
C TRP A 91 3.98 13.67 2.46
N ALA A 92 5.19 13.29 2.07
CA ALA A 92 6.32 13.25 2.99
C ALA A 92 6.64 14.64 3.55
N LEU A 93 6.60 15.67 2.71
CA LEU A 93 6.79 17.05 3.16
C LEU A 93 5.70 17.47 4.15
N GLU A 94 4.46 17.08 3.89
CA GLU A 94 3.34 17.35 4.80
C GLU A 94 3.57 16.68 6.15
N MET A 95 4.09 15.44 6.14
CA MET A 95 4.39 14.73 7.38
C MET A 95 5.51 15.39 8.18
N VAL A 96 6.53 15.89 7.49
CA VAL A 96 7.61 16.65 8.12
C VAL A 96 7.06 17.89 8.81
N GLU A 97 6.18 18.62 8.15
CA GLU A 97 5.53 19.81 8.73
C GLU A 97 4.70 19.45 9.96
N LYS A 98 3.94 18.37 9.89
CA LYS A 98 3.13 17.90 11.04
C LYS A 98 4.00 17.48 12.21
N ALA A 99 5.20 16.97 11.94
CA ALA A 99 6.14 16.59 12.98
C ALA A 99 6.80 17.78 13.67
N GLY A 100 6.68 18.97 13.09
CA GLY A 100 7.29 20.17 13.66
C GLY A 100 8.76 20.32 13.31
N CYS A 101 9.20 19.69 12.24
CA CYS A 101 10.59 19.76 11.79
C CYS A 101 10.79 20.89 10.81
#